data_be80e61f39f2dffdfd18f2723ff826aa
#
_entry.id   be80e61f39f2dffdfd18f2723ff826aa
#
_cell.length_a   1.000
_cell.length_b   1.000
_cell.length_c   1.000
_cell.angle_alpha   90.00
_cell.angle_beta   90.00
_cell.angle_gamma   90.00
#
_symmetry.space_group_name_H-M   'P 1'
#
loop_
_entity.id
_entity.type
_entity.pdbx_description
1 polymer ?
#
loop_
_entity_poly.entity_id
_entity_poly.type
_entity_poly.pdbx_seq_one_letter_code
_entity_poly.pdbx_strand_id
1 'polypeptide(L)'
;MAKLGFLFAGQGAQYVGMGKEFFDNFEESKEVFKRSSEALGMDMEELCFNDPEGLLNKTEFTQPAIITTNMAILKALDKLGVKSHISCGLSLGEYSALIHSCAINFEDGVKLVKKRGKFMQEAVAEGIGGMVAVLRMTPEQVDEIIEKSSSYGIVEGANYNSPGQIVISGELVALEKAMEFIKEVGGRAIKLPVSAPFHCSMLQPAAEKLEDELNKISINKLNGIVMSNVKGEAYLEEDNVIELLTSQVKKPVLFINDIEKMIESGVDTFIEIGPGKALSGFVKKINKNVTVLNVEDLKSLEKTLSKLREMEVL
;
A
#
# COMPACT_ATOMS: atom_id res chain seq x y z
N MET A 1 -15.95 -10.36 21.33
CA MET A 1 -14.88 -10.93 20.48
C MET A 1 -14.18 -9.77 19.78
N ALA A 2 -12.86 -9.80 19.69
CA ALA A 2 -12.11 -8.79 18.96
C ALA A 2 -12.50 -8.78 17.48
N LYS A 3 -12.58 -7.58 16.89
CA LYS A 3 -12.88 -7.41 15.47
C LYS A 3 -11.60 -7.12 14.71
N LEU A 4 -11.15 -8.08 13.88
CA LEU A 4 -9.89 -8.01 13.17
C LEU A 4 -9.98 -7.17 11.89
N GLY A 5 -8.98 -6.29 11.69
CA GLY A 5 -8.70 -5.59 10.43
C GLY A 5 -7.35 -6.03 9.85
N PHE A 6 -7.31 -6.40 8.58
CA PHE A 6 -6.07 -6.67 7.87
C PHE A 6 -5.56 -5.41 7.18
N LEU A 7 -4.25 -5.21 7.27
CA LEU A 7 -3.55 -4.12 6.59
C LEU A 7 -2.48 -4.72 5.68
N PHE A 8 -2.54 -4.44 4.39
CA PHE A 8 -1.60 -4.96 3.43
C PHE A 8 -0.48 -3.96 3.12
N ALA A 9 0.77 -4.41 3.26
CA ALA A 9 1.94 -3.62 2.97
C ALA A 9 1.93 -3.09 1.53
N GLY A 10 2.44 -1.87 1.35
CA GLY A 10 2.60 -1.20 0.06
C GLY A 10 4.06 -1.03 -0.35
N GLN A 11 4.27 -0.35 -1.47
CA GLN A 11 5.60 -0.06 -1.99
C GLN A 11 6.46 0.72 -0.97
N GLY A 12 7.75 0.39 -0.91
CA GLY A 12 8.69 0.93 0.07
C GLY A 12 8.94 -0.01 1.26
N ALA A 13 8.18 -1.10 1.36
CA ALA A 13 8.35 -2.12 2.40
C ALA A 13 9.26 -3.29 1.97
N GLN A 14 9.57 -3.42 0.67
CA GLN A 14 10.32 -4.53 0.10
C GLN A 14 11.76 -4.62 0.63
N TYR A 15 12.24 -5.84 0.77
CA TYR A 15 13.63 -6.18 1.05
C TYR A 15 13.95 -7.57 0.49
N VAL A 16 15.23 -7.82 0.17
CA VAL A 16 15.71 -9.11 -0.32
C VAL A 16 15.56 -10.16 0.80
N GLY A 17 14.90 -11.28 0.49
CA GLY A 17 14.55 -12.34 1.45
C GLY A 17 13.10 -12.30 1.93
N MET A 18 12.31 -11.25 1.58
CA MET A 18 10.91 -11.15 2.01
C MET A 18 10.08 -12.34 1.50
N GLY A 19 9.27 -12.91 2.40
CA GLY A 19 8.40 -14.06 2.10
C GLY A 19 9.09 -15.43 2.11
N LYS A 20 10.44 -15.49 2.14
CA LYS A 20 11.18 -16.75 2.06
C LYS A 20 10.84 -17.71 3.19
N GLU A 21 10.75 -17.25 4.43
CA GLU A 21 10.40 -18.12 5.56
C GLU A 21 9.01 -18.75 5.40
N PHE A 22 8.05 -18.00 4.85
CA PHE A 22 6.71 -18.54 4.55
C PHE A 22 6.75 -19.54 3.40
N PHE A 23 7.50 -19.26 2.36
CA PHE A 23 7.74 -20.20 1.26
C PHE A 23 8.33 -21.51 1.76
N ASP A 24 9.33 -21.46 2.62
CA ASP A 24 10.01 -22.66 3.13
C ASP A 24 9.13 -23.52 4.07
N ASN A 25 8.14 -22.91 4.76
CA ASN A 25 7.38 -23.56 5.83
C ASN A 25 5.89 -23.79 5.54
N PHE A 26 5.31 -23.18 4.49
CA PHE A 26 3.89 -23.32 4.14
C PHE A 26 3.72 -23.66 2.66
N GLU A 27 3.12 -24.81 2.37
CA GLU A 27 2.88 -25.25 0.98
C GLU A 27 1.94 -24.26 0.24
N GLU A 28 0.98 -23.70 0.96
CA GLU A 28 0.08 -22.68 0.43
C GLU A 28 0.82 -21.41 -0.01
N SER A 29 1.88 -21.04 0.70
CA SER A 29 2.75 -19.90 0.35
C SER A 29 3.62 -20.21 -0.87
N LYS A 30 4.16 -21.43 -0.98
CA LYS A 30 4.89 -21.87 -2.19
C LYS A 30 4.02 -21.80 -3.42
N GLU A 31 2.77 -22.28 -3.32
CA GLU A 31 1.84 -22.24 -4.46
C GLU A 31 1.57 -20.81 -4.91
N VAL A 32 1.51 -19.83 -3.99
CA VAL A 32 1.37 -18.40 -4.36
C VAL A 32 2.57 -17.92 -5.19
N PHE A 33 3.81 -18.21 -4.76
CA PHE A 33 5.02 -17.83 -5.51
C PHE A 33 5.05 -18.48 -6.89
N LYS A 34 4.76 -19.79 -6.97
CA LYS A 34 4.69 -20.53 -8.22
C LYS A 34 3.67 -19.92 -9.18
N ARG A 35 2.44 -19.71 -8.73
CA ARG A 35 1.37 -19.09 -9.55
C ARG A 35 1.74 -17.69 -10.01
N SER A 36 2.40 -16.91 -9.16
CA SER A 36 2.90 -15.58 -9.53
C SER A 36 3.96 -15.67 -10.62
N SER A 37 4.93 -16.60 -10.48
CA SER A 37 5.97 -16.84 -11.47
C SER A 37 5.40 -17.26 -12.82
N GLU A 38 4.46 -18.19 -12.83
CA GLU A 38 3.74 -18.64 -14.03
C GLU A 38 2.95 -17.50 -14.69
N ALA A 39 2.22 -16.71 -13.90
CA ALA A 39 1.42 -15.60 -14.40
C ALA A 39 2.26 -14.49 -15.04
N LEU A 40 3.43 -14.22 -14.48
CA LEU A 40 4.32 -13.12 -14.92
C LEU A 40 5.38 -13.57 -15.93
N GLY A 41 5.58 -14.89 -16.10
CA GLY A 41 6.67 -15.44 -16.93
C GLY A 41 8.05 -15.07 -16.42
N MET A 42 8.22 -14.96 -15.08
CA MET A 42 9.48 -14.60 -14.43
C MET A 42 9.60 -15.32 -13.07
N ASP A 43 10.84 -15.55 -12.62
CA ASP A 43 11.11 -16.20 -11.36
C ASP A 43 10.91 -15.22 -10.18
N MET A 44 9.76 -15.35 -9.49
CA MET A 44 9.42 -14.52 -8.35
C MET A 44 10.16 -14.91 -7.07
N GLU A 45 10.60 -16.17 -6.97
CA GLU A 45 11.43 -16.64 -5.87
C GLU A 45 12.80 -16.00 -5.95
N GLU A 46 13.43 -16.05 -7.14
CA GLU A 46 14.74 -15.42 -7.37
C GLU A 46 14.67 -13.90 -7.15
N LEU A 47 13.63 -13.21 -7.66
CA LEU A 47 13.43 -11.77 -7.46
C LEU A 47 13.27 -11.41 -5.98
N CYS A 48 12.41 -12.14 -5.24
CA CYS A 48 12.11 -11.79 -3.85
C CYS A 48 13.19 -12.22 -2.87
N PHE A 49 13.87 -13.36 -3.13
CA PHE A 49 14.78 -13.96 -2.15
C PHE A 49 16.24 -13.57 -2.35
N ASN A 50 16.67 -13.34 -3.60
CA ASN A 50 18.08 -13.12 -3.94
C ASN A 50 18.33 -11.80 -4.69
N ASP A 51 17.42 -11.38 -5.57
CA ASP A 51 17.49 -10.17 -6.40
C ASP A 51 18.87 -9.96 -7.08
N PRO A 52 19.42 -10.94 -7.80
CA PRO A 52 20.78 -10.85 -8.34
C PRO A 52 20.95 -9.73 -9.37
N GLU A 53 19.86 -9.30 -10.00
CA GLU A 53 19.85 -8.24 -11.01
C GLU A 53 19.54 -6.85 -10.44
N GLY A 54 19.23 -6.75 -9.13
CA GLY A 54 18.87 -5.48 -8.47
C GLY A 54 17.56 -4.88 -8.98
N LEU A 55 16.59 -5.73 -9.35
CA LEU A 55 15.31 -5.32 -9.92
C LEU A 55 14.24 -5.01 -8.86
N LEU A 56 14.38 -5.57 -7.66
CA LEU A 56 13.36 -5.51 -6.61
C LEU A 56 12.96 -4.06 -6.25
N ASN A 57 13.86 -3.11 -6.41
CA ASN A 57 13.61 -1.69 -6.14
C ASN A 57 13.10 -0.88 -7.34
N LYS A 58 12.96 -1.50 -8.53
CA LYS A 58 12.30 -0.87 -9.66
C LYS A 58 10.80 -1.07 -9.55
N THR A 59 10.01 0.00 -9.61
CA THR A 59 8.56 0.01 -9.33
C THR A 59 7.79 -1.08 -10.09
N GLU A 60 8.16 -1.35 -11.34
CA GLU A 60 7.57 -2.42 -12.16
C GLU A 60 7.69 -3.82 -11.51
N PHE A 61 8.81 -4.09 -10.85
CA PHE A 61 9.10 -5.38 -10.21
C PHE A 61 8.74 -5.39 -8.73
N THR A 62 8.88 -4.25 -8.05
CA THR A 62 8.52 -4.07 -6.64
C THR A 62 7.05 -4.42 -6.39
N GLN A 63 6.15 -3.92 -7.26
CA GLN A 63 4.71 -4.06 -7.03
C GLN A 63 4.25 -5.52 -7.07
N PRO A 64 4.54 -6.34 -8.08
CA PRO A 64 4.15 -7.75 -8.06
C PRO A 64 4.88 -8.55 -6.97
N ALA A 65 6.12 -8.20 -6.62
CA ALA A 65 6.87 -8.87 -5.54
C ALA A 65 6.18 -8.69 -4.16
N ILE A 66 5.73 -7.47 -3.85
CA ILE A 66 5.00 -7.19 -2.61
C ILE A 66 3.64 -7.89 -2.60
N ILE A 67 2.86 -7.83 -3.69
CA ILE A 67 1.57 -8.55 -3.77
C ILE A 67 1.77 -10.04 -3.55
N THR A 68 2.76 -10.66 -4.21
CA THR A 68 3.09 -12.08 -4.04
C THR A 68 3.41 -12.40 -2.58
N THR A 69 4.26 -11.59 -1.94
CA THR A 69 4.63 -11.78 -0.54
C THR A 69 3.43 -11.59 0.39
N ASN A 70 2.62 -10.54 0.20
CA ASN A 70 1.40 -10.31 0.99
C ASN A 70 0.46 -11.51 0.90
N MET A 71 0.21 -12.01 -0.31
CA MET A 71 -0.68 -13.16 -0.52
C MET A 71 -0.10 -14.47 0.02
N ALA A 72 1.20 -14.68 -0.06
CA ALA A 72 1.86 -15.86 0.52
C ALA A 72 1.70 -15.88 2.05
N ILE A 73 1.91 -14.75 2.72
CA ILE A 73 1.71 -14.61 4.17
C ILE A 73 0.22 -14.77 4.52
N LEU A 74 -0.67 -14.16 3.75
CA LEU A 74 -2.12 -14.29 3.94
C LEU A 74 -2.57 -15.74 3.87
N LYS A 75 -2.06 -16.54 2.91
CA LYS A 75 -2.42 -17.97 2.79
C LYS A 75 -1.96 -18.81 3.98
N ALA A 76 -0.82 -18.46 4.59
CA ALA A 76 -0.41 -19.08 5.84
C ALA A 76 -1.36 -18.72 7.00
N LEU A 77 -1.78 -17.46 7.10
CA LEU A 77 -2.76 -17.01 8.09
C LEU A 77 -4.13 -17.68 7.90
N ASP A 78 -4.62 -17.78 6.66
CA ASP A 78 -5.86 -18.48 6.30
C ASP A 78 -5.84 -19.94 6.79
N LYS A 79 -4.73 -20.67 6.54
CA LYS A 79 -4.53 -22.04 7.01
C LYS A 79 -4.58 -22.16 8.53
N LEU A 80 -4.11 -21.14 9.23
CA LEU A 80 -4.11 -21.07 10.70
C LEU A 80 -5.43 -20.53 11.28
N GLY A 81 -6.44 -20.30 10.44
CA GLY A 81 -7.78 -19.88 10.86
C GLY A 81 -7.93 -18.39 11.18
N VAL A 82 -6.91 -17.56 10.90
CA VAL A 82 -6.98 -16.11 11.11
C VAL A 82 -7.71 -15.45 9.95
N LYS A 83 -8.81 -14.74 10.25
CA LYS A 83 -9.66 -14.09 9.25
C LYS A 83 -9.93 -12.64 9.63
N SER A 84 -10.03 -11.77 8.64
CA SER A 84 -10.42 -10.37 8.86
C SER A 84 -11.91 -10.14 8.72
N HIS A 85 -12.38 -9.06 9.32
CA HIS A 85 -13.73 -8.52 9.11
C HIS A 85 -13.70 -7.40 8.06
N ILE A 86 -12.61 -6.64 8.04
CA ILE A 86 -12.37 -5.51 7.13
C ILE A 86 -10.91 -5.57 6.70
N SER A 87 -10.63 -5.24 5.45
CA SER A 87 -9.26 -5.14 4.93
C SER A 87 -8.99 -3.77 4.31
N CYS A 88 -7.75 -3.34 4.45
CA CYS A 88 -7.20 -2.12 3.90
C CYS A 88 -5.79 -2.37 3.40
N GLY A 89 -5.28 -1.50 2.56
CA GLY A 89 -3.87 -1.50 2.19
C GLY A 89 -3.42 -0.11 1.78
N LEU A 90 -2.14 0.18 1.85
CA LEU A 90 -1.60 1.48 1.46
C LEU A 90 -1.26 1.46 -0.04
N SER A 91 -1.97 2.23 -0.86
CA SER A 91 -1.73 2.36 -2.30
C SER A 91 -1.70 0.98 -3.01
N LEU A 92 -0.53 0.42 -3.25
CA LEU A 92 -0.38 -0.94 -3.78
C LEU A 92 -1.09 -2.00 -2.92
N GLY A 93 -1.07 -1.83 -1.60
CA GLY A 93 -1.72 -2.75 -0.67
C GLY A 93 -3.23 -2.86 -0.85
N GLU A 94 -3.90 -1.85 -1.40
CA GLU A 94 -5.34 -1.90 -1.75
C GLU A 94 -5.63 -3.01 -2.76
N TYR A 95 -4.72 -3.26 -3.72
CA TYR A 95 -4.83 -4.40 -4.64
C TYR A 95 -4.75 -5.75 -3.91
N SER A 96 -3.89 -5.87 -2.88
CA SER A 96 -3.88 -7.07 -2.02
C SER A 96 -5.21 -7.25 -1.29
N ALA A 97 -5.82 -6.18 -0.79
CA ALA A 97 -7.12 -6.23 -0.13
C ALA A 97 -8.23 -6.62 -1.11
N LEU A 98 -8.20 -6.13 -2.36
CA LEU A 98 -9.16 -6.51 -3.41
C LEU A 98 -8.97 -7.97 -3.87
N ILE A 99 -7.74 -8.47 -3.91
CA ILE A 99 -7.46 -9.90 -4.18
C ILE A 99 -7.96 -10.76 -3.02
N HIS A 100 -7.72 -10.34 -1.77
CA HIS A 100 -8.22 -11.03 -0.58
C HIS A 100 -9.76 -11.12 -0.57
N SER A 101 -10.45 -10.05 -0.97
CA SER A 101 -11.91 -10.04 -1.10
C SER A 101 -12.45 -10.77 -2.33
N CYS A 102 -11.59 -11.40 -3.13
CA CYS A 102 -11.94 -12.05 -4.40
C CYS A 102 -12.49 -11.11 -5.49
N ALA A 103 -12.43 -9.79 -5.31
CA ALA A 103 -12.85 -8.83 -6.33
C ALA A 103 -11.93 -8.88 -7.56
N ILE A 104 -10.64 -9.11 -7.36
CA ILE A 104 -9.65 -9.32 -8.42
C ILE A 104 -9.03 -10.70 -8.26
N ASN A 105 -8.94 -11.48 -9.35
CA ASN A 105 -8.21 -12.74 -9.34
C ASN A 105 -6.71 -12.50 -9.11
N PHE A 106 -6.04 -13.41 -8.42
CA PHE A 106 -4.63 -13.24 -8.05
C PHE A 106 -3.72 -13.05 -9.28
N GLU A 107 -3.86 -13.91 -10.30
CA GLU A 107 -3.05 -13.85 -11.53
C GLU A 107 -3.28 -12.56 -12.32
N ASP A 108 -4.52 -12.10 -12.38
CA ASP A 108 -4.85 -10.82 -13.02
C ASP A 108 -4.27 -9.66 -12.20
N GLY A 109 -4.35 -9.74 -10.87
CA GLY A 109 -3.82 -8.74 -9.96
C GLY A 109 -2.32 -8.55 -10.08
N VAL A 110 -1.52 -9.64 -10.08
CA VAL A 110 -0.05 -9.54 -10.20
C VAL A 110 0.38 -8.99 -11.56
N LYS A 111 -0.30 -9.39 -12.66
CA LYS A 111 -0.06 -8.83 -14.00
C LYS A 111 -0.42 -7.35 -14.06
N LEU A 112 -1.55 -6.98 -13.48
CA LEU A 112 -2.04 -5.60 -13.46
C LEU A 112 -1.08 -4.68 -12.70
N VAL A 113 -0.63 -5.07 -11.50
CA VAL A 113 0.26 -4.21 -10.70
C VAL A 113 1.67 -4.11 -11.30
N LYS A 114 2.15 -5.12 -12.03
CA LYS A 114 3.39 -5.00 -12.80
C LYS A 114 3.26 -3.88 -13.83
N LYS A 115 2.17 -3.85 -14.61
CA LYS A 115 1.86 -2.79 -15.58
C LYS A 115 1.67 -1.44 -14.87
N ARG A 116 0.92 -1.41 -13.76
CA ARG A 116 0.74 -0.21 -12.93
C ARG A 116 2.08 0.38 -12.53
N GLY A 117 2.98 -0.44 -11.99
CA GLY A 117 4.33 -0.01 -11.58
C GLY A 117 5.12 0.60 -12.75
N LYS A 118 5.07 -0.04 -13.90
CA LYS A 118 5.70 0.46 -15.13
C LYS A 118 5.10 1.79 -15.57
N PHE A 119 3.78 1.89 -15.69
CA PHE A 119 3.09 3.12 -16.12
C PHE A 119 3.37 4.29 -15.17
N MET A 120 3.31 4.05 -13.87
CA MET A 120 3.61 5.08 -12.86
C MET A 120 5.06 5.57 -12.96
N GLN A 121 6.01 4.67 -13.22
CA GLN A 121 7.42 5.03 -13.37
C GLN A 121 7.69 5.82 -14.65
N GLU A 122 6.99 5.48 -15.75
CA GLU A 122 7.18 6.08 -17.06
C GLU A 122 6.34 7.35 -17.32
N ALA A 123 5.38 7.66 -16.43
CA ALA A 123 4.44 8.77 -16.62
C ALA A 123 5.12 10.14 -16.66
N VAL A 124 6.20 10.29 -15.92
CA VAL A 124 6.96 11.54 -15.80
C VAL A 124 8.44 11.23 -16.00
N ALA A 125 9.11 12.03 -16.83
CA ALA A 125 10.54 11.86 -17.07
C ALA A 125 11.34 12.00 -15.77
N GLU A 126 12.40 11.22 -15.65
CA GLU A 126 13.30 11.28 -14.49
C GLU A 126 13.88 12.69 -14.32
N GLY A 127 13.93 13.16 -13.07
CA GLY A 127 14.42 14.50 -12.74
C GLY A 127 13.38 15.63 -12.85
N ILE A 128 12.13 15.34 -13.25
CA ILE A 128 11.06 16.35 -13.31
C ILE A 128 10.24 16.36 -12.02
N GLY A 129 9.87 15.21 -11.50
CA GLY A 129 9.01 15.09 -10.33
C GLY A 129 9.63 14.26 -9.22
N GLY A 130 8.97 14.26 -8.05
CA GLY A 130 9.42 13.51 -6.90
C GLY A 130 8.41 13.53 -5.76
N MET A 131 8.83 13.05 -4.59
CA MET A 131 8.03 13.00 -3.38
C MET A 131 8.83 13.44 -2.16
N VAL A 132 8.13 14.08 -1.21
CA VAL A 132 8.70 14.56 0.05
C VAL A 132 7.82 14.13 1.21
N ALA A 133 8.39 13.45 2.20
CA ALA A 133 7.73 13.18 3.46
C ALA A 133 7.80 14.41 4.37
N VAL A 134 6.65 14.93 4.77
CA VAL A 134 6.48 16.05 5.69
C VAL A 134 6.17 15.51 7.07
N LEU A 135 7.00 15.87 8.05
CA LEU A 135 6.91 15.40 9.42
C LEU A 135 6.63 16.55 10.39
N ARG A 136 5.93 16.25 11.49
CA ARG A 136 5.62 17.20 12.59
C ARG A 136 4.70 18.36 12.19
N MET A 137 3.87 18.15 11.20
CA MET A 137 2.86 19.12 10.76
C MET A 137 1.49 18.45 10.71
N THR A 138 0.43 19.25 10.89
CA THR A 138 -0.95 18.79 10.70
C THR A 138 -1.33 18.79 9.23
N PRO A 139 -2.40 18.09 8.81
CA PRO A 139 -2.90 18.16 7.44
C PRO A 139 -3.14 19.60 6.97
N GLU A 140 -3.79 20.42 7.79
CA GLU A 140 -4.12 21.81 7.47
C GLU A 140 -2.85 22.66 7.21
N GLN A 141 -1.82 22.46 8.04
CA GLN A 141 -0.53 23.14 7.83
C GLN A 141 0.16 22.69 6.55
N VAL A 142 0.02 21.41 6.18
CA VAL A 142 0.58 20.89 4.92
C VAL A 142 -0.19 21.46 3.73
N ASP A 143 -1.52 21.56 3.81
CA ASP A 143 -2.36 22.15 2.77
C ASP A 143 -2.03 23.63 2.54
N GLU A 144 -1.77 24.40 3.59
CA GLU A 144 -1.26 25.79 3.48
C GLU A 144 0.11 25.87 2.75
N ILE A 145 1.00 24.93 3.03
CA ILE A 145 2.30 24.84 2.34
C ILE A 145 2.11 24.48 0.86
N ILE A 146 1.23 23.55 0.55
CA ILE A 146 0.88 23.16 -0.83
C ILE A 146 0.35 24.38 -1.59
N GLU A 147 -0.63 25.08 -1.03
CA GLU A 147 -1.21 26.29 -1.63
C GLU A 147 -0.14 27.33 -1.92
N LYS A 148 0.71 27.64 -0.94
CA LYS A 148 1.80 28.61 -1.07
C LYS A 148 2.83 28.20 -2.12
N SER A 149 3.09 26.88 -2.25
CA SER A 149 4.09 26.33 -3.16
C SER A 149 3.58 26.16 -4.59
N SER A 150 2.26 26.13 -4.79
CA SER A 150 1.62 25.93 -6.11
C SER A 150 1.96 26.99 -7.15
N SER A 151 2.36 28.19 -6.72
CA SER A 151 2.85 29.25 -7.61
C SER A 151 4.18 28.94 -8.31
N TYR A 152 4.90 27.90 -7.85
CA TYR A 152 6.19 27.46 -8.39
C TYR A 152 6.08 26.22 -9.27
N GLY A 153 4.91 25.59 -9.36
CA GLY A 153 4.64 24.40 -10.14
C GLY A 153 3.65 23.44 -9.43
N ILE A 154 3.47 22.27 -9.98
CA ILE A 154 2.56 21.25 -9.41
C ILE A 154 3.14 20.71 -8.11
N VAL A 155 2.37 20.82 -7.03
CA VAL A 155 2.64 20.17 -5.73
C VAL A 155 1.30 19.84 -5.08
N GLU A 156 1.12 18.59 -4.68
CA GLU A 156 -0.16 18.06 -4.17
C GLU A 156 0.08 17.12 -2.99
N GLY A 157 -0.92 16.95 -2.12
CA GLY A 157 -0.93 15.88 -1.13
C GLY A 157 -0.98 14.53 -1.82
N ALA A 158 -0.11 13.61 -1.42
CA ALA A 158 0.00 12.28 -2.01
C ALA A 158 -0.43 11.15 -1.06
N ASN A 159 0.04 11.17 0.19
CA ASN A 159 -0.34 10.19 1.19
C ASN A 159 -0.56 10.86 2.55
N TYR A 160 -1.76 10.72 3.08
CA TYR A 160 -2.10 11.08 4.45
C TYR A 160 -1.96 9.86 5.34
N ASN A 161 -0.71 9.56 5.76
CA ASN A 161 -0.35 8.28 6.38
C ASN A 161 -0.72 8.18 7.86
N SER A 162 -0.45 9.24 8.61
CA SER A 162 -0.75 9.33 10.06
C SER A 162 -0.66 10.79 10.51
N PRO A 163 -1.23 11.16 11.66
CA PRO A 163 -0.98 12.46 12.28
C PRO A 163 0.52 12.74 12.36
N GLY A 164 0.94 13.89 11.79
CA GLY A 164 2.34 14.30 11.72
C GLY A 164 3.22 13.55 10.71
N GLN A 165 2.62 12.83 9.75
CA GLN A 165 3.34 12.24 8.61
C GLN A 165 2.48 12.23 7.36
N ILE A 166 2.70 13.21 6.49
CA ILE A 166 2.05 13.36 5.19
C ILE A 166 3.13 13.34 4.12
N VAL A 167 2.83 12.82 2.95
CA VAL A 167 3.71 12.87 1.79
C VAL A 167 3.10 13.81 0.77
N ILE A 168 3.89 14.72 0.25
CA ILE A 168 3.56 15.59 -0.88
C ILE A 168 4.32 15.14 -2.12
N SER A 169 3.72 15.35 -3.28
CA SER A 169 4.22 14.90 -4.58
C SER A 169 4.06 16.00 -5.61
N GLY A 170 4.95 16.06 -6.59
CA GLY A 170 4.87 17.09 -7.62
C GLY A 170 6.18 17.35 -8.34
N GLU A 171 6.28 18.51 -8.97
CA GLU A 171 7.49 18.98 -9.65
C GLU A 171 8.61 19.32 -8.65
N LEU A 172 9.85 18.94 -8.98
CA LEU A 172 10.98 19.15 -8.05
C LEU A 172 11.14 20.61 -7.62
N VAL A 173 10.92 21.56 -8.52
CA VAL A 173 11.03 23.00 -8.20
C VAL A 173 10.00 23.43 -7.15
N ALA A 174 8.75 22.99 -7.29
CA ALA A 174 7.68 23.27 -6.31
C ALA A 174 7.92 22.56 -4.98
N LEU A 175 8.40 21.30 -5.03
CA LEU A 175 8.77 20.54 -3.83
C LEU A 175 9.94 21.17 -3.07
N GLU A 176 10.93 21.73 -3.75
CA GLU A 176 12.04 22.44 -3.12
C GLU A 176 11.54 23.68 -2.37
N LYS A 177 10.62 24.45 -2.97
CA LYS A 177 9.97 25.57 -2.29
C LYS A 177 9.12 25.13 -1.11
N ALA A 178 8.36 24.06 -1.26
CA ALA A 178 7.61 23.48 -0.14
C ALA A 178 8.53 23.10 1.01
N MET A 179 9.69 22.49 0.74
CA MET A 179 10.67 22.13 1.77
C MET A 179 11.26 23.35 2.50
N GLU A 180 11.48 24.46 1.79
CA GLU A 180 11.91 25.75 2.39
C GLU A 180 10.82 26.25 3.36
N PHE A 181 9.56 26.32 2.91
CA PHE A 181 8.43 26.78 3.74
C PHE A 181 8.17 25.85 4.95
N ILE A 182 8.25 24.52 4.77
CA ILE A 182 8.15 23.55 5.86
C ILE A 182 9.19 23.85 6.94
N LYS A 183 10.43 24.13 6.55
CA LYS A 183 11.52 24.44 7.47
C LYS A 183 11.29 25.76 8.21
N GLU A 184 10.79 26.78 7.53
CA GLU A 184 10.49 28.11 8.12
C GLU A 184 9.47 28.01 9.27
N VAL A 185 8.49 27.11 9.16
CA VAL A 185 7.45 26.88 10.19
C VAL A 185 7.82 25.79 11.21
N GLY A 186 9.09 25.29 11.20
CA GLY A 186 9.58 24.31 12.16
C GLY A 186 9.19 22.85 11.87
N GLY A 187 8.62 22.57 10.72
CA GLY A 187 8.39 21.23 10.19
C GLY A 187 9.70 20.56 9.74
N ARG A 188 9.59 19.29 9.34
CA ARG A 188 10.72 18.52 8.79
C ARG A 188 10.31 17.89 7.46
N ALA A 189 11.07 18.16 6.41
CA ALA A 189 10.89 17.59 5.08
C ALA A 189 12.03 16.61 4.76
N ILE A 190 11.68 15.45 4.16
CA ILE A 190 12.63 14.41 3.74
C ILE A 190 12.29 14.01 2.31
N LYS A 191 13.20 14.20 1.36
CA LYS A 191 13.05 13.68 0.00
C LYS A 191 13.00 12.15 0.04
N LEU A 192 12.03 11.56 -0.62
CA LEU A 192 11.92 10.11 -0.74
C LEU A 192 12.80 9.59 -1.89
N PRO A 193 13.37 8.37 -1.79
CA PRO A 193 14.21 7.78 -2.83
C PRO A 193 13.36 7.18 -3.96
N VAL A 194 12.46 7.98 -4.52
CA VAL A 194 11.61 7.63 -5.68
C VAL A 194 11.83 8.66 -6.77
N SER A 195 11.78 8.23 -8.03
CA SER A 195 12.06 9.07 -9.19
C SER A 195 10.79 9.55 -9.91
N ALA A 196 9.62 9.22 -9.39
CA ALA A 196 8.34 9.64 -9.96
C ALA A 196 7.42 10.27 -8.89
N PRO A 197 6.59 11.25 -9.29
CA PRO A 197 5.66 11.96 -8.41
C PRO A 197 4.35 11.18 -8.26
N PHE A 198 4.36 10.09 -7.46
CA PHE A 198 3.18 9.25 -7.29
C PHE A 198 2.03 9.99 -6.60
N HIS A 199 0.80 9.59 -6.93
CA HIS A 199 -0.44 10.07 -6.30
C HIS A 199 -0.70 11.58 -6.46
N CYS A 200 -0.32 12.16 -7.59
CA CYS A 200 -0.67 13.54 -7.97
C CYS A 200 -1.12 13.61 -9.43
N SER A 201 -1.64 14.76 -9.84
CA SER A 201 -2.20 14.99 -11.19
C SER A 201 -1.23 14.73 -12.33
N MET A 202 0.09 14.80 -12.10
CA MET A 202 1.13 14.48 -13.08
C MET A 202 1.06 13.01 -13.55
N LEU A 203 0.41 12.12 -12.77
CA LEU A 203 0.24 10.70 -13.11
C LEU A 203 -0.99 10.43 -13.99
N GLN A 204 -1.67 11.45 -14.53
CA GLN A 204 -2.80 11.28 -15.44
C GLN A 204 -2.51 10.30 -16.59
N PRO A 205 -1.33 10.35 -17.29
CA PRO A 205 -1.04 9.40 -18.36
C PRO A 205 -0.91 7.94 -17.88
N ALA A 206 -0.45 7.72 -16.64
CA ALA A 206 -0.40 6.38 -16.07
C ALA A 206 -1.79 5.88 -15.71
N ALA A 207 -2.66 6.76 -15.19
CA ALA A 207 -4.04 6.43 -14.84
C ALA A 207 -4.83 5.97 -16.08
N GLU A 208 -4.70 6.68 -17.21
CA GLU A 208 -5.36 6.31 -18.47
C GLU A 208 -4.91 4.93 -18.99
N LYS A 209 -3.60 4.67 -19.01
CA LYS A 209 -3.06 3.35 -19.39
C LYS A 209 -3.52 2.24 -18.43
N LEU A 210 -3.62 2.54 -17.14
CA LEU A 210 -4.08 1.58 -16.14
C LEU A 210 -5.57 1.27 -16.31
N GLU A 211 -6.39 2.27 -16.63
CA GLU A 211 -7.82 2.10 -16.91
C GLU A 211 -8.04 1.13 -18.09
N ASP A 212 -7.25 1.28 -19.16
CA ASP A 212 -7.26 0.35 -20.30
C ASP A 212 -6.95 -1.09 -19.88
N GLU A 213 -6.06 -1.30 -18.93
CA GLU A 213 -5.73 -2.64 -18.41
C GLU A 213 -6.78 -3.17 -17.43
N LEU A 214 -7.33 -2.31 -16.57
CA LEU A 214 -8.42 -2.65 -15.68
C LEU A 214 -9.68 -3.10 -16.45
N ASN A 215 -9.98 -2.48 -17.59
CA ASN A 215 -11.10 -2.86 -18.43
C ASN A 215 -10.94 -4.23 -19.12
N LYS A 216 -9.75 -4.84 -19.07
CA LYS A 216 -9.47 -6.17 -19.65
C LYS A 216 -9.63 -7.32 -18.66
N ILE A 217 -9.75 -7.02 -17.36
CA ILE A 217 -9.91 -8.03 -16.33
C ILE A 217 -11.34 -8.03 -15.78
N SER A 218 -11.75 -9.15 -15.19
CA SER A 218 -13.04 -9.23 -14.52
C SER A 218 -12.94 -8.71 -13.10
N ILE A 219 -13.80 -7.75 -12.76
CA ILE A 219 -14.00 -7.33 -11.38
C ILE A 219 -15.23 -8.07 -10.83
N ASN A 220 -15.04 -8.89 -9.81
CA ASN A 220 -16.10 -9.63 -9.16
C ASN A 220 -16.68 -8.83 -7.98
N LYS A 221 -17.83 -9.30 -7.45
CA LYS A 221 -18.36 -8.76 -6.20
C LYS A 221 -17.38 -9.01 -5.05
N LEU A 222 -17.16 -7.99 -4.23
CA LEU A 222 -16.31 -8.08 -3.05
C LEU A 222 -16.89 -9.09 -2.05
N ASN A 223 -16.04 -10.01 -1.57
CA ASN A 223 -16.34 -10.87 -0.45
C ASN A 223 -15.69 -10.29 0.83
N GLY A 224 -16.49 -9.54 1.59
CA GLY A 224 -16.02 -8.80 2.76
C GLY A 224 -15.92 -7.29 2.50
N ILE A 225 -15.48 -6.57 3.52
CA ILE A 225 -15.37 -5.11 3.48
C ILE A 225 -13.92 -4.72 3.16
N VAL A 226 -13.74 -3.89 2.15
CA VAL A 226 -12.45 -3.35 1.72
C VAL A 226 -12.52 -1.82 1.78
N MET A 227 -11.45 -1.18 2.29
CA MET A 227 -11.32 0.28 2.29
C MET A 227 -10.76 0.77 0.96
N SER A 228 -11.28 1.90 0.46
CA SER A 228 -10.77 2.57 -0.74
C SER A 228 -9.94 3.78 -0.36
N ASN A 229 -8.66 3.78 -0.72
CA ASN A 229 -7.72 4.84 -0.38
C ASN A 229 -8.13 6.23 -0.91
N VAL A 230 -8.84 6.29 -2.04
CA VAL A 230 -9.30 7.56 -2.63
C VAL A 230 -10.51 8.12 -1.90
N LYS A 231 -11.40 7.22 -1.42
CA LYS A 231 -12.60 7.63 -0.68
C LYS A 231 -12.29 7.89 0.80
N GLY A 232 -11.29 7.19 1.38
CA GLY A 232 -11.10 7.13 2.83
C GLY A 232 -12.26 6.43 3.54
N GLU A 233 -12.98 5.58 2.83
CA GLU A 233 -14.17 4.84 3.25
C GLU A 233 -14.22 3.47 2.56
N ALA A 234 -15.10 2.57 3.03
CA ALA A 234 -15.28 1.27 2.40
C ALA A 234 -15.85 1.39 0.97
N TYR A 235 -15.47 0.43 0.12
CA TYR A 235 -16.16 0.19 -1.14
C TYR A 235 -17.62 -0.17 -0.88
N LEU A 236 -18.52 0.47 -1.60
CA LEU A 236 -19.96 0.17 -1.64
C LEU A 236 -20.28 -0.74 -2.83
N GLU A 237 -21.47 -1.36 -2.82
CA GLU A 237 -21.89 -2.26 -3.91
C GLU A 237 -22.05 -1.51 -5.26
N GLU A 238 -22.43 -0.24 -5.21
CA GLU A 238 -22.58 0.66 -6.36
C GLU A 238 -21.28 1.29 -6.86
N ASP A 239 -20.18 1.17 -6.13
CA ASP A 239 -18.92 1.77 -6.51
C ASP A 239 -18.31 1.11 -7.76
N ASN A 240 -17.80 1.92 -8.65
CA ASN A 240 -17.00 1.46 -9.77
C ASN A 240 -15.54 1.27 -9.34
N VAL A 241 -15.17 0.02 -9.08
CA VAL A 241 -13.79 -0.34 -8.65
C VAL A 241 -12.74 0.13 -9.67
N ILE A 242 -13.02 0.04 -10.97
CA ILE A 242 -12.09 0.46 -12.04
C ILE A 242 -11.84 1.95 -11.93
N GLU A 243 -12.89 2.76 -11.81
CA GLU A 243 -12.78 4.22 -11.67
C GLU A 243 -11.99 4.62 -10.41
N LEU A 244 -12.27 3.97 -9.28
CA LEU A 244 -11.57 4.26 -8.02
C LEU A 244 -10.08 3.88 -8.08
N LEU A 245 -9.72 2.72 -8.65
CA LEU A 245 -8.33 2.32 -8.84
C LEU A 245 -7.59 3.20 -9.86
N THR A 246 -8.27 3.62 -10.93
CA THR A 246 -7.74 4.59 -11.90
C THR A 246 -7.46 5.94 -11.23
N SER A 247 -8.40 6.41 -10.40
CA SER A 247 -8.26 7.63 -9.63
C SER A 247 -7.14 7.55 -8.60
N GLN A 248 -6.94 6.39 -7.96
CA GLN A 248 -5.92 6.18 -6.92
C GLN A 248 -4.49 6.50 -7.42
N VAL A 249 -4.21 6.28 -8.70
CA VAL A 249 -2.87 6.56 -9.26
C VAL A 249 -2.50 8.04 -9.18
N LYS A 250 -3.48 8.91 -9.32
CA LYS A 250 -3.32 10.38 -9.46
C LYS A 250 -3.97 11.20 -8.34
N LYS A 251 -4.52 10.55 -7.31
CA LYS A 251 -5.17 11.20 -6.17
C LYS A 251 -4.53 10.76 -4.86
N PRO A 252 -4.70 11.54 -3.79
CA PRO A 252 -4.19 11.22 -2.47
C PRO A 252 -4.68 9.87 -1.95
N VAL A 253 -3.82 9.18 -1.22
CA VAL A 253 -4.13 8.02 -0.39
C VAL A 253 -4.54 8.50 0.99
N LEU A 254 -5.80 8.31 1.36
CA LEU A 254 -6.41 8.80 2.60
C LEU A 254 -6.33 7.75 3.71
N PHE A 255 -5.11 7.26 4.03
CA PHE A 255 -4.92 6.14 4.97
C PHE A 255 -5.37 6.47 6.39
N ILE A 256 -5.24 7.73 6.84
CA ILE A 256 -5.78 8.17 8.15
C ILE A 256 -7.29 7.88 8.20
N ASN A 257 -8.02 8.33 7.18
CA ASN A 257 -9.47 8.15 7.09
C ASN A 257 -9.86 6.68 7.02
N ASP A 258 -9.13 5.87 6.22
CA ASP A 258 -9.35 4.41 6.15
C ASP A 258 -9.29 3.78 7.54
N ILE A 259 -8.25 4.06 8.32
CA ILE A 259 -8.06 3.50 9.66
C ILE A 259 -9.11 4.01 10.64
N GLU A 260 -9.43 5.31 10.62
CA GLU A 260 -10.49 5.89 11.47
C GLU A 260 -11.84 5.24 11.19
N LYS A 261 -12.19 5.05 9.92
CA LYS A 261 -13.45 4.37 9.51
C LYS A 261 -13.47 2.89 9.91
N MET A 262 -12.35 2.18 9.83
CA MET A 262 -12.25 0.82 10.34
C MET A 262 -12.50 0.77 11.84
N ILE A 263 -11.93 1.70 12.61
CA ILE A 263 -12.14 1.80 14.07
C ILE A 263 -13.60 2.16 14.38
N GLU A 264 -14.18 3.14 13.69
CA GLU A 264 -15.61 3.50 13.80
C GLU A 264 -16.53 2.30 13.53
N SER A 265 -16.13 1.42 12.61
CA SER A 265 -16.82 0.16 12.31
C SER A 265 -16.60 -0.93 13.37
N GLY A 266 -15.85 -0.62 14.44
CA GLY A 266 -15.60 -1.49 15.58
C GLY A 266 -14.36 -2.37 15.47
N VAL A 267 -13.46 -2.16 14.50
CA VAL A 267 -12.15 -2.82 14.47
C VAL A 267 -11.31 -2.34 15.65
N ASP A 268 -10.86 -3.27 16.49
CA ASP A 268 -10.06 -3.01 17.68
C ASP A 268 -8.67 -3.66 17.59
N THR A 269 -8.46 -4.53 16.61
CA THR A 269 -7.21 -5.28 16.43
C THR A 269 -6.82 -5.28 14.95
N PHE A 270 -5.65 -4.74 14.66
CA PHE A 270 -5.08 -4.64 13.32
C PHE A 270 -3.92 -5.63 13.15
N ILE A 271 -3.86 -6.30 12.00
CA ILE A 271 -2.76 -7.19 11.64
C ILE A 271 -2.18 -6.70 10.31
N GLU A 272 -0.98 -6.15 10.33
CA GLU A 272 -0.24 -5.82 9.11
C GLU A 272 0.35 -7.09 8.52
N ILE A 273 0.07 -7.32 7.23
CA ILE A 273 0.46 -8.49 6.44
C ILE A 273 1.41 -8.03 5.33
N GLY A 274 2.60 -8.60 5.30
CA GLY A 274 3.60 -8.27 4.29
C GLY A 274 4.93 -7.86 4.89
N PRO A 275 5.90 -7.45 4.06
CA PRO A 275 7.22 -7.02 4.52
C PRO A 275 7.13 -5.74 5.36
N GLY A 276 7.91 -5.67 6.43
CA GLY A 276 8.01 -4.50 7.31
C GLY A 276 6.85 -4.34 8.30
N LYS A 277 6.76 -3.13 8.88
CA LYS A 277 5.77 -2.77 9.91
C LYS A 277 5.43 -1.27 9.91
N ALA A 278 5.45 -0.65 8.74
CA ALA A 278 5.21 0.78 8.62
C ALA A 278 3.76 1.14 8.93
N LEU A 279 2.78 0.35 8.45
CA LEU A 279 1.36 0.57 8.67
C LEU A 279 1.00 0.42 10.15
N SER A 280 1.60 -0.56 10.82
CA SER A 280 1.51 -0.73 12.28
C SER A 280 1.95 0.54 13.02
N GLY A 281 3.02 1.18 12.54
CA GLY A 281 3.50 2.45 13.08
C GLY A 281 2.51 3.61 12.86
N PHE A 282 1.83 3.65 11.71
CA PHE A 282 0.82 4.66 11.39
C PHE A 282 -0.43 4.47 12.25
N VAL A 283 -0.97 3.26 12.34
CA VAL A 283 -2.14 2.95 13.18
C VAL A 283 -1.93 3.37 14.62
N LYS A 284 -0.75 3.07 15.21
CA LYS A 284 -0.43 3.47 16.59
C LYS A 284 -0.39 4.97 16.81
N LYS A 285 -0.09 5.75 15.76
CA LYS A 285 -0.14 7.22 15.81
C LYS A 285 -1.56 7.75 15.63
N ILE A 286 -2.39 7.07 14.84
CA ILE A 286 -3.80 7.41 14.63
C ILE A 286 -4.60 7.10 15.90
N ASN A 287 -4.44 5.88 16.44
CA ASN A 287 -5.14 5.50 17.67
C ASN A 287 -4.26 4.58 18.53
N LYS A 288 -4.03 5.00 19.80
CA LYS A 288 -3.20 4.26 20.76
C LYS A 288 -3.97 3.16 21.52
N ASN A 289 -5.30 3.15 21.41
CA ASN A 289 -6.17 2.25 22.17
C ASN A 289 -6.47 0.95 21.43
N VAL A 290 -6.03 0.79 20.19
CA VAL A 290 -6.20 -0.43 19.40
C VAL A 290 -4.99 -1.35 19.51
N THR A 291 -5.22 -2.65 19.40
CA THR A 291 -4.15 -3.65 19.32
C THR A 291 -3.59 -3.64 17.90
N VAL A 292 -2.26 -3.61 17.78
CA VAL A 292 -1.59 -3.61 16.47
C VAL A 292 -0.51 -4.69 16.45
N LEU A 293 -0.67 -5.62 15.53
CA LEU A 293 0.18 -6.78 15.28
C LEU A 293 0.73 -6.71 13.85
N ASN A 294 1.79 -7.45 13.56
CA ASN A 294 2.32 -7.58 12.19
C ASN A 294 2.78 -9.02 11.92
N VAL A 295 2.74 -9.41 10.67
CA VAL A 295 3.22 -10.72 10.19
C VAL A 295 4.05 -10.49 8.93
N GLU A 296 5.39 -10.51 9.10
CA GLU A 296 6.38 -10.39 8.02
C GLU A 296 7.33 -11.60 7.95
N ASP A 297 7.52 -12.31 9.08
CA ASP A 297 8.39 -13.48 9.27
C ASP A 297 7.74 -14.47 10.26
N LEU A 298 8.33 -15.65 10.45
CA LEU A 298 7.79 -16.67 11.36
C LEU A 298 7.77 -16.20 12.81
N LYS A 299 8.73 -15.38 13.23
CA LYS A 299 8.79 -14.86 14.59
C LYS A 299 7.61 -13.91 14.87
N SER A 300 7.31 -13.03 13.95
CA SER A 300 6.15 -12.12 14.06
C SER A 300 4.83 -12.87 13.94
N LEU A 301 4.77 -13.95 13.13
CA LEU A 301 3.64 -14.86 13.06
C LEU A 301 3.36 -15.52 14.41
N GLU A 302 4.37 -16.16 15.04
CA GLU A 302 4.21 -16.79 16.36
C GLU A 302 3.71 -15.79 17.42
N LYS A 303 4.30 -14.59 17.44
CA LYS A 303 3.88 -13.52 18.36
C LYS A 303 2.43 -13.11 18.12
N THR A 304 2.03 -12.98 16.86
CA THR A 304 0.66 -12.62 16.49
C THR A 304 -0.32 -13.71 16.91
N LEU A 305 -0.03 -14.99 16.62
CA LEU A 305 -0.86 -16.12 17.02
C LEU A 305 -0.99 -16.26 18.54
N SER A 306 0.13 -16.10 19.28
CA SER A 306 0.09 -16.08 20.75
C SER A 306 -0.86 -15.01 21.28
N LYS A 307 -0.76 -13.79 20.71
CA LYS A 307 -1.62 -12.68 21.12
C LYS A 307 -3.09 -12.91 20.80
N LEU A 308 -3.41 -13.47 19.64
CA LEU A 308 -4.79 -13.79 19.24
C LEU A 308 -5.40 -14.87 20.13
N ARG A 309 -4.60 -15.88 20.58
CA ARG A 309 -5.05 -16.88 21.57
C ARG A 309 -5.31 -16.26 22.94
N GLU A 310 -4.42 -15.39 23.42
CA GLU A 310 -4.65 -14.64 24.67
C GLU A 310 -5.94 -13.80 24.64
N MET A 311 -6.35 -13.36 23.45
CA MET A 311 -7.57 -12.57 23.22
C MET A 311 -8.80 -13.43 22.92
N GLU A 312 -8.68 -14.76 22.97
CA GLU A 312 -9.75 -15.73 22.64
C GLU A 312 -10.33 -15.54 21.21
N VAL A 313 -9.46 -15.19 20.26
CA VAL A 313 -9.82 -15.03 18.85
C VAL A 313 -9.54 -16.30 18.05
N LEU A 314 -8.58 -17.12 18.50
CA LEU A 314 -8.16 -18.42 17.95
C LEU A 314 -8.27 -19.52 18.99
#